data_44d9c25afa2d260d321030dc7767d360
#
_entry.id   44d9c25afa2d260d321030dc7767d360
#
_cell.length_a   1.000
_cell.length_b   1.000
_cell.length_c   1.000
_cell.angle_alpha   90.00
_cell.angle_beta   90.00
_cell.angle_gamma   90.00
#
_symmetry.space_group_name_H-M   'P 1'
#
loop_
_entity.id
_entity.type
_entity.pdbx_description
1 polymer ?
#
loop_
_entity_poly.entity_id
_entity_poly.type
_entity_poly.pdbx_seq_one_letter_code
_entity_poly.pdbx_strand_id
1 'polypeptide(L)'
;MNRLAGQILSIRTHQGTSLVECATAAGTLTSVVLDTPESAPWLAVGQKLSLLFKESEVWMLPGGARFIPHCLKGEVESIHEGELMARVACRTQAGRVTSLVDRTWLARLALTPGAEIDLGIHPAAVALQKEEP
;
A
#
# COMPACT_ATOMS: atom_id res chain seq x y z
N MET A 1 -11.30 1.45 -3.43
CA MET A 1 -10.18 2.31 -2.97
C MET A 1 -9.76 1.88 -1.56
N ASN A 2 -8.49 1.56 -1.41
CA ASN A 2 -7.93 1.26 -0.09
C ASN A 2 -7.53 2.55 0.63
N ARG A 3 -7.71 2.57 1.95
CA ARG A 3 -7.35 3.70 2.79
C ARG A 3 -6.74 3.17 4.09
N LEU A 4 -5.52 3.59 4.39
CA LEU A 4 -4.83 3.20 5.62
C LEU A 4 -4.35 4.44 6.36
N ALA A 5 -4.39 4.39 7.68
CA ALA A 5 -3.78 5.42 8.52
C ALA A 5 -2.27 5.24 8.53
N GLY A 6 -1.54 6.34 8.46
CA GLY A 6 -0.09 6.32 8.48
C GLY A 6 0.51 7.59 9.05
N GLN A 7 1.84 7.61 9.08
CA GLN A 7 2.61 8.73 9.60
C GLN A 7 3.89 8.88 8.79
N ILE A 8 4.24 10.11 8.43
CA ILE A 8 5.44 10.39 7.66
C ILE A 8 6.70 10.09 8.48
N LEU A 9 7.58 9.25 7.94
CA LEU A 9 8.87 8.91 8.54
C LEU A 9 10.01 9.73 7.96
N SER A 10 10.03 9.93 6.64
CA SER A 10 11.10 10.65 5.96
C SER A 10 10.60 11.27 4.67
N ILE A 11 11.29 12.33 4.24
CA ILE A 11 10.96 13.05 3.01
C ILE A 11 12.26 13.35 2.29
N ARG A 12 12.34 12.99 1.00
CA ARG A 12 13.44 13.37 0.13
C ARG A 12 12.87 14.17 -1.03
N THR A 13 13.40 15.36 -1.23
CA THR A 13 12.88 16.30 -2.23
C THR A 13 13.95 16.61 -3.27
N HIS A 14 13.53 16.65 -4.54
CA HIS A 14 14.38 17.05 -5.64
C HIS A 14 13.51 17.63 -6.76
N GLN A 15 13.81 18.84 -7.17
CA GLN A 15 13.14 19.52 -8.30
C GLN A 15 11.60 19.47 -8.23
N GLY A 16 11.04 19.85 -7.11
CA GLY A 16 9.59 19.96 -6.95
C GLY A 16 8.86 18.65 -6.67
N THR A 17 9.58 17.55 -6.60
CA THR A 17 9.02 16.22 -6.32
C THR A 17 9.55 15.69 -5.00
N SER A 18 8.71 15.08 -4.20
CA SER A 18 9.11 14.48 -2.93
C SER A 18 8.82 12.98 -2.93
N LEU A 19 9.75 12.23 -2.37
CA LEU A 19 9.58 10.82 -2.07
C LEU A 19 9.31 10.73 -0.57
N VAL A 20 8.11 10.31 -0.21
CA VAL A 20 7.65 10.33 1.18
C VAL A 20 7.48 8.91 1.69
N GLU A 21 8.27 8.56 2.70
CA GLU A 21 8.17 7.26 3.35
C GLU A 21 7.21 7.36 4.52
N CYS A 22 6.22 6.49 4.55
CA CYS A 22 5.17 6.50 5.56
C CYS A 22 5.08 5.17 6.29
N ALA A 23 4.99 5.22 7.61
CA ALA A 23 4.75 4.05 8.42
C ALA A 23 3.27 3.80 8.58
N THR A 24 2.88 2.53 8.49
CA THR A 24 1.57 2.04 8.88
C THR A 24 1.75 0.95 9.92
N ALA A 25 0.67 0.51 10.55
CA ALA A 25 0.75 -0.60 11.50
C ALA A 25 1.14 -1.93 10.84
N ALA A 26 1.03 -2.03 9.50
CA ALA A 26 1.32 -3.26 8.75
C ALA A 26 2.66 -3.23 8.01
N GLY A 27 3.34 -2.10 8.01
CA GLY A 27 4.60 -1.92 7.30
C GLY A 27 4.73 -0.52 6.73
N THR A 28 5.78 -0.29 5.97
CA THR A 28 6.11 1.02 5.41
C THR A 28 5.77 1.04 3.93
N LEU A 29 5.15 2.13 3.49
CA LEU A 29 4.91 2.42 2.07
C LEU A 29 5.57 3.74 1.71
N THR A 30 5.91 3.89 0.44
CA THR A 30 6.48 5.12 -0.11
C THR A 30 5.49 5.74 -1.08
N SER A 31 5.40 7.06 -1.08
CA SER A 31 4.58 7.82 -2.02
C SER A 31 5.43 8.83 -2.79
N VAL A 32 5.15 8.99 -4.07
CA VAL A 32 5.73 10.07 -4.88
C VAL A 32 4.72 11.21 -4.90
N VAL A 33 5.14 12.38 -4.42
CA VAL A 33 4.26 13.55 -4.31
C VAL A 33 4.87 14.70 -5.12
N LEU A 34 4.04 15.36 -5.93
CA LEU A 34 4.47 16.51 -6.75
C LEU A 34 4.42 17.83 -5.98
N ASP A 35 4.74 17.77 -4.69
CA ASP A 35 4.85 18.89 -3.79
C ASP A 35 6.12 18.77 -2.97
N THR A 36 6.48 19.84 -2.30
CA THR A 36 7.61 19.87 -1.39
C THR A 36 7.14 20.41 -0.04
N PRO A 37 7.96 20.31 1.03
CA PRO A 37 7.61 20.94 2.30
C PRO A 37 7.38 22.46 2.18
N GLU A 38 7.94 23.11 1.17
CA GLU A 38 7.70 24.54 0.93
C GLU A 38 6.32 24.78 0.32
N SER A 39 5.91 23.99 -0.68
CA SER A 39 4.61 24.14 -1.33
C SER A 39 3.48 23.50 -0.53
N ALA A 40 3.79 22.51 0.29
CA ALA A 40 2.83 21.79 1.14
C ALA A 40 3.44 21.62 2.53
N PRO A 41 3.29 22.59 3.43
CA PRO A 41 3.93 22.55 4.75
C PRO A 41 3.50 21.34 5.63
N TRP A 42 2.36 20.71 5.34
CA TRP A 42 1.95 19.51 6.05
C TRP A 42 2.85 18.30 5.72
N LEU A 43 3.67 18.38 4.67
CA LEU A 43 4.70 17.39 4.39
C LEU A 43 5.84 17.57 5.39
N ALA A 44 5.70 16.95 6.55
CA ALA A 44 6.67 17.04 7.64
C ALA A 44 6.75 15.70 8.35
N VAL A 45 7.94 15.35 8.81
CA VAL A 45 8.16 14.13 9.59
C VAL A 45 7.24 14.16 10.81
N GLY A 46 6.53 13.06 11.05
CA GLY A 46 5.58 12.93 12.14
C GLY A 46 4.15 13.28 11.78
N GLN A 47 3.89 13.85 10.60
CA GLN A 47 2.54 14.18 10.17
C GLN A 47 1.71 12.92 10.01
N LYS A 48 0.55 12.89 10.66
CA LYS A 48 -0.44 11.82 10.50
C LYS A 48 -1.27 12.09 9.25
N LEU A 49 -1.56 11.03 8.52
CA LEU A 49 -2.25 11.13 7.24
C LEU A 49 -2.92 9.80 6.88
N SER A 50 -3.63 9.81 5.76
CA SER A 50 -4.15 8.60 5.15
C SER A 50 -3.40 8.31 3.87
N LEU A 51 -3.12 7.02 3.65
CA LEU A 51 -2.57 6.53 2.39
C LEU A 51 -3.72 5.92 1.60
N LEU A 52 -3.84 6.33 0.34
CA LEU A 52 -4.92 5.91 -0.56
C LEU A 52 -4.33 5.23 -1.77
N PHE A 53 -4.85 4.07 -2.13
CA PHE A 53 -4.40 3.38 -3.34
C PHE A 53 -5.50 2.46 -3.87
N LYS A 54 -5.51 2.29 -5.19
CA LYS A 54 -6.54 1.50 -5.86
C LYS A 54 -6.29 0.01 -5.69
N GLU A 55 -7.37 -0.77 -5.67
CA GLU A 55 -7.28 -2.23 -5.59
C GLU A 55 -6.45 -2.82 -6.73
N SER A 56 -6.53 -2.23 -7.93
CA SER A 56 -5.79 -2.68 -9.11
C SER A 56 -4.30 -2.40 -9.03
N GLU A 57 -3.86 -1.56 -8.10
CA GLU A 57 -2.45 -1.20 -7.91
C GLU A 57 -1.77 -2.01 -6.81
N VAL A 58 -2.47 -2.95 -6.21
CA VAL A 58 -1.92 -3.79 -5.15
C VAL A 58 -1.40 -5.08 -5.74
N TRP A 59 -0.10 -5.29 -5.64
CA TRP A 59 0.53 -6.55 -6.00
C TRP A 59 0.58 -7.47 -4.78
N MET A 60 0.09 -8.69 -4.98
CA MET A 60 0.20 -9.74 -3.96
C MET A 60 1.43 -10.57 -4.26
N LEU A 61 2.26 -10.76 -3.24
CA LEU A 61 3.51 -11.50 -3.34
C LEU A 61 3.55 -12.58 -2.27
N PRO A 62 4.30 -13.68 -2.50
CA PRO A 62 4.46 -14.70 -1.46
C PRO A 62 4.99 -14.08 -0.17
N GLY A 63 4.45 -14.49 0.97
CA GLY A 63 4.86 -13.96 2.25
C GLY A 63 6.34 -14.17 2.52
N GLY A 64 7.04 -13.09 2.93
CA GLY A 64 8.47 -13.14 3.22
C GLY A 64 9.37 -13.14 2.00
N ALA A 65 8.83 -12.92 0.81
CA ALA A 65 9.60 -12.95 -0.43
C ALA A 65 10.63 -11.83 -0.55
N ARG A 66 10.37 -10.68 0.05
CA ARG A 66 11.28 -9.52 0.11
C ARG A 66 11.73 -9.00 -1.26
N PHE A 67 10.86 -9.12 -2.26
CA PHE A 67 11.16 -8.59 -3.59
C PHE A 67 11.00 -7.07 -3.67
N ILE A 68 10.25 -6.49 -2.77
CA ILE A 68 9.97 -5.06 -2.72
C ILE A 68 10.41 -4.53 -1.36
N PRO A 69 11.22 -3.44 -1.33
CA PRO A 69 11.77 -2.92 -0.07
C PRO A 69 10.70 -2.49 0.94
N HIS A 70 9.60 -1.92 0.43
CA HIS A 70 8.51 -1.43 1.26
C HIS A 70 7.23 -2.14 0.86
N CYS A 71 6.66 -2.90 1.77
CA CYS A 71 5.42 -3.62 1.53
C CYS A 71 4.66 -3.79 2.84
N LEU A 72 3.39 -4.13 2.71
CA LEU A 72 2.53 -4.42 3.84
C LEU A 72 2.48 -5.92 4.05
N LYS A 73 2.45 -6.34 5.30
CA LYS A 73 2.27 -7.74 5.66
C LYS A 73 0.82 -7.99 6.01
N GLY A 74 0.29 -9.09 5.50
CA GLY A 74 -1.08 -9.45 5.78
C GLY A 74 -1.34 -10.93 5.58
N GLU A 75 -2.60 -11.29 5.71
CA GLU A 75 -3.05 -12.65 5.41
C GLU A 75 -4.37 -12.59 4.65
N VAL A 76 -4.58 -13.60 3.82
CA VAL A 76 -5.77 -13.69 2.99
C VAL A 76 -6.98 -13.95 3.87
N GLU A 77 -8.00 -13.10 3.72
CA GLU A 77 -9.29 -13.28 4.40
C GLU A 77 -10.28 -14.00 3.51
N SER A 78 -10.47 -13.53 2.29
CA SER A 78 -11.42 -14.13 1.34
C SER A 78 -10.99 -13.87 -0.10
N ILE A 79 -11.47 -14.75 -1.00
CA ILE A 79 -11.17 -14.68 -2.43
C ILE A 79 -12.48 -14.76 -3.19
N HIS A 80 -12.76 -13.76 -4.03
CA HIS A 80 -13.88 -13.73 -4.95
C HIS A 80 -13.38 -13.83 -6.38
N GLU A 81 -13.52 -14.98 -7.00
CA GLU A 81 -13.07 -15.20 -8.37
C GLU A 81 -14.15 -14.80 -9.38
N GLY A 82 -13.77 -13.94 -10.32
CA GLY A 82 -14.53 -13.69 -11.54
C GLY A 82 -13.96 -14.54 -12.67
N GLU A 83 -14.41 -14.30 -13.89
CA GLU A 83 -13.93 -15.08 -15.05
C GLU A 83 -12.49 -14.70 -15.42
N LEU A 84 -12.11 -13.43 -15.32
CA LEU A 84 -10.78 -12.95 -15.71
C LEU A 84 -9.97 -12.47 -14.50
N MET A 85 -10.64 -11.84 -13.57
CA MET A 85 -10.02 -11.20 -12.41
C MET A 85 -10.57 -11.79 -11.12
N ALA A 86 -9.80 -11.66 -10.05
CA ALA A 86 -10.23 -12.04 -8.72
C ALA A 86 -10.01 -10.88 -7.76
N ARG A 87 -10.92 -10.69 -6.83
CA ARG A 87 -10.77 -9.74 -5.74
C ARG A 87 -10.41 -10.49 -4.49
N VAL A 88 -9.28 -10.13 -3.89
CA VAL A 88 -8.77 -10.78 -2.68
C VAL A 88 -8.79 -9.77 -1.54
N ALA A 89 -9.55 -10.08 -0.49
CA ALA A 89 -9.55 -9.28 0.71
C ALA A 89 -8.49 -9.82 1.67
N CYS A 90 -7.64 -8.93 2.17
CA CYS A 90 -6.54 -9.28 3.06
C CYS A 90 -6.68 -8.52 4.37
N ARG A 91 -6.40 -9.20 5.47
CA ARG A 91 -6.31 -8.57 6.79
C ARG A 91 -4.89 -8.13 7.04
N THR A 92 -4.71 -6.89 7.49
CA THR A 92 -3.43 -6.39 7.95
C THR A 92 -3.58 -5.74 9.31
N GLN A 93 -2.48 -5.46 9.99
CA GLN A 93 -2.50 -4.74 11.25
C GLN A 93 -2.99 -3.29 11.08
N ALA A 94 -2.95 -2.77 9.87
CA ALA A 94 -3.42 -1.42 9.56
C ALA A 94 -4.88 -1.38 9.06
N GLY A 95 -5.52 -2.54 8.90
CA GLY A 95 -6.87 -2.67 8.40
C GLY A 95 -6.96 -3.59 7.18
N ARG A 96 -8.14 -3.66 6.60
CA ARG A 96 -8.37 -4.49 5.41
C ARG A 96 -7.81 -3.81 4.17
N VAL A 97 -7.10 -4.60 3.37
CA VAL A 97 -6.60 -4.17 2.05
C VAL A 97 -7.16 -5.15 1.02
N THR A 98 -7.74 -4.61 -0.04
CA THR A 98 -8.27 -5.42 -1.13
C THR A 98 -7.38 -5.28 -2.36
N SER A 99 -7.09 -6.41 -3.00
CA SER A 99 -6.31 -6.47 -4.23
C SER A 99 -7.16 -7.05 -5.34
N LEU A 100 -7.07 -6.46 -6.53
CA LEU A 100 -7.69 -6.99 -7.74
C LEU A 100 -6.58 -7.55 -8.61
N VAL A 101 -6.57 -8.86 -8.80
CA VAL A 101 -5.50 -9.56 -9.53
C VAL A 101 -6.10 -10.41 -10.66
N ASP A 102 -5.30 -10.72 -11.68
CA ASP A 102 -5.73 -11.65 -12.70
C ASP A 102 -5.67 -13.10 -12.16
N ARG A 103 -6.48 -13.97 -12.76
CA ARG A 103 -6.58 -15.34 -12.29
C ARG A 103 -5.30 -16.15 -12.49
N THR A 104 -4.50 -15.80 -13.47
CA THR A 104 -3.22 -16.47 -13.72
C THR A 104 -2.26 -16.23 -12.55
N TRP A 105 -2.16 -14.98 -12.10
CA TRP A 105 -1.31 -14.63 -10.96
C TRP A 105 -1.83 -15.29 -9.68
N LEU A 106 -3.15 -15.24 -9.47
CA LEU A 106 -3.77 -15.87 -8.30
C LEU A 106 -3.45 -17.37 -8.25
N ALA A 107 -3.53 -18.05 -9.39
CA ALA A 107 -3.23 -19.49 -9.47
C ALA A 107 -1.77 -19.79 -9.13
N ARG A 108 -0.85 -18.93 -9.56
CA ARG A 108 0.58 -19.09 -9.25
C ARG A 108 0.87 -18.93 -7.77
N LEU A 109 0.11 -18.06 -7.09
CA LEU A 109 0.29 -17.85 -5.65
C LEU A 109 -0.29 -19.01 -4.84
N ALA A 110 -1.23 -19.78 -5.40
CA ALA A 110 -1.87 -20.91 -4.74
C ALA A 110 -2.40 -20.55 -3.35
N LEU A 111 -3.10 -19.41 -3.25
CA LEU A 111 -3.55 -18.87 -1.97
C LEU A 111 -4.81 -19.57 -1.47
N THR A 112 -4.86 -19.68 -0.14
CA THR A 112 -6.06 -20.09 0.59
C THR A 112 -6.30 -19.10 1.73
N PRO A 113 -7.53 -18.99 2.26
CA PRO A 113 -7.78 -18.16 3.42
C PRO A 113 -6.81 -18.49 4.56
N GLY A 114 -6.26 -17.45 5.20
CA GLY A 114 -5.25 -17.59 6.24
C GLY A 114 -3.81 -17.58 5.75
N ALA A 115 -3.57 -17.67 4.43
CA ALA A 115 -2.21 -17.65 3.89
C ALA A 115 -1.55 -16.28 4.13
N GLU A 116 -0.29 -16.31 4.53
CA GLU A 116 0.51 -15.08 4.69
C GLU A 116 0.92 -14.55 3.33
N ILE A 117 0.82 -13.24 3.16
CA ILE A 117 1.17 -12.57 1.91
C ILE A 117 1.86 -11.23 2.20
N ASP A 118 2.64 -10.78 1.22
CA ASP A 118 3.16 -9.41 1.18
C ASP A 118 2.40 -8.64 0.12
N LEU A 119 2.06 -7.39 0.43
CA LEU A 119 1.31 -6.51 -0.46
C LEU A 119 2.21 -5.35 -0.85
N GLY A 120 2.52 -5.26 -2.12
CA GLY A 120 3.36 -4.21 -2.66
C GLY A 120 2.53 -3.21 -3.47
N ILE A 121 2.81 -1.93 -3.31
CA ILE A 121 2.18 -0.86 -4.07
C ILE A 121 3.28 0.05 -4.59
N HIS A 122 3.29 0.30 -5.89
CA HIS A 122 4.27 1.20 -6.49
C HIS A 122 4.13 2.60 -5.87
N PRO A 123 5.24 3.29 -5.55
CA PRO A 123 5.17 4.62 -4.93
C PRO A 123 4.33 5.64 -5.70
N ALA A 124 4.32 5.57 -7.03
CA ALA A 124 3.51 6.48 -7.84
C ALA A 124 2.00 6.23 -7.73
N ALA A 125 1.62 5.07 -7.18
CA ALA A 125 0.21 4.70 -7.02
C ALA A 125 -0.35 5.01 -5.63
N VAL A 126 0.50 5.46 -4.71
CA VAL A 126 0.09 5.81 -3.34
C VAL A 126 -0.15 7.31 -3.26
N ALA A 127 -1.40 7.70 -2.98
CA ALA A 127 -1.75 9.08 -2.74
C ALA A 127 -1.79 9.35 -1.24
N LEU A 128 -1.42 10.55 -0.85
CA LEU A 128 -1.45 10.99 0.54
C LEU A 128 -2.55 12.01 0.74
N GLN A 129 -3.28 11.86 1.83
CA GLN A 129 -4.30 12.81 2.23
C GLN A 129 -4.04 13.18 3.69
N LYS A 130 -3.77 14.46 3.94
CA LYS A 130 -3.51 14.89 5.31
C LYS A 130 -4.77 14.71 6.16
N GLU A 131 -4.54 14.41 7.44
CA GLU A 131 -5.62 14.29 8.40
C GLU A 131 -6.18 15.67 8.71
N GLU A 132 -7.49 15.82 8.61
CA GLU A 132 -8.16 17.07 8.97
C GLU A 132 -8.34 17.14 10.50
N PRO A 133 -8.17 18.33 11.10
CA PRO A 133 -8.36 18.48 12.53
C PRO A 133 -9.83 18.33 12.95
#